data_ac21c395be7d0b37ea488fb4996543ee
#
_entry.id   ac21c395be7d0b37ea488fb4996543ee
#
_cell.length_a   1.000
_cell.length_b   1.000
_cell.length_c   1.000
_cell.angle_alpha   90.00
_cell.angle_beta   90.00
_cell.angle_gamma   90.00
#
_symmetry.space_group_name_H-M   'P 1'
#
loop_
_entity.id
_entity.type
_entity.pdbx_description
1 polymer ?
#
loop_
_entity_poly.entity_id
_entity_poly.type
_entity_poly.pdbx_seq_one_letter_code
_entity_poly.pdbx_strand_id
1 'polypeptide(L)'
;MGLYPILEDFRPVEQCNLDYCPERGSAIDPHLDDAWLWGERLVSLNLLSPTVLSMSREAPGSLLLCLAPSGFPEALVEGVMAPSRSVLCQEVEVAIPLPRRSLLVLTGAARHQWKHAIHRRHIEARRVCATFRELSAEFRPGGRQQELGQELLRISLSFQGRPM
;
A
#
# COMPACT_ATOMS: atom_id res chain seq x y z
N MET A 1 -3.35 -24.44 1.71
CA MET A 1 -3.29 -23.10 2.30
C MET A 1 -2.17 -22.34 1.62
N GLY A 2 -2.47 -21.21 0.99
CA GLY A 2 -1.47 -20.38 0.29
C GLY A 2 -0.49 -19.75 1.28
N LEU A 3 0.73 -19.46 0.82
CA LEU A 3 1.80 -18.80 1.61
C LEU A 3 1.38 -17.43 2.14
N TYR A 4 0.40 -16.77 1.49
CA TYR A 4 -0.07 -15.43 1.82
C TYR A 4 -1.61 -15.37 1.75
N PRO A 5 -2.33 -15.70 2.83
CA PRO A 5 -3.80 -15.71 2.85
C PRO A 5 -4.43 -14.38 2.44
N ILE A 6 -3.75 -13.24 2.73
CA ILE A 6 -4.21 -11.91 2.35
C ILE A 6 -4.30 -11.70 0.82
N LEU A 7 -3.61 -12.52 0.04
CA LEU A 7 -3.62 -12.49 -1.43
C LEU A 7 -4.51 -13.59 -2.04
N GLU A 8 -5.22 -14.35 -1.22
CA GLU A 8 -6.20 -15.30 -1.72
C GLU A 8 -7.27 -14.56 -2.53
N ASP A 9 -7.62 -15.08 -3.70
CA ASP A 9 -8.55 -14.44 -4.66
C ASP A 9 -8.15 -13.03 -5.16
N PHE A 10 -6.92 -12.60 -4.93
CA PHE A 10 -6.42 -11.36 -5.51
C PHE A 10 -6.28 -11.50 -7.03
N ARG A 11 -7.01 -10.68 -7.79
CA ARG A 11 -7.01 -10.69 -9.26
C ARG A 11 -6.62 -9.31 -9.78
N PRO A 12 -5.33 -9.05 -9.98
CA PRO A 12 -4.89 -7.76 -10.50
C PRO A 12 -5.35 -7.58 -11.96
N VAL A 13 -5.84 -6.40 -12.27
CA VAL A 13 -6.15 -5.97 -13.64
C VAL A 13 -5.18 -4.92 -14.13
N GLU A 14 -4.39 -4.34 -13.23
CA GLU A 14 -3.34 -3.40 -13.55
C GLU A 14 -2.03 -3.83 -12.92
N GLN A 15 -0.97 -3.69 -13.72
CA GLN A 15 0.41 -3.70 -13.25
C GLN A 15 1.08 -2.40 -13.70
N CYS A 16 1.58 -1.63 -12.76
CA CYS A 16 2.37 -0.43 -13.02
C CYS A 16 3.81 -0.64 -12.56
N ASN A 17 4.76 -0.44 -13.45
CA ASN A 17 6.18 -0.48 -13.12
C ASN A 17 6.69 0.94 -12.92
N LEU A 18 7.27 1.20 -11.75
CA LEU A 18 7.80 2.50 -11.37
C LEU A 18 9.32 2.42 -11.25
N ASP A 19 10.00 3.34 -11.92
CA ASP A 19 11.45 3.45 -11.94
C ASP A 19 11.87 4.82 -11.38
N TYR A 20 12.39 4.80 -10.16
CA TYR A 20 12.84 5.98 -9.44
C TYR A 20 14.34 6.14 -9.60
N CYS A 21 14.75 7.28 -10.13
CA CYS A 21 16.15 7.66 -10.29
C CYS A 21 16.45 8.88 -9.42
N PRO A 22 17.46 8.82 -8.52
CA PRO A 22 17.89 9.97 -7.71
C PRO A 22 18.20 11.20 -8.56
N GLU A 23 18.91 10.99 -9.67
CA GLU A 23 19.37 12.06 -10.56
C GLU A 23 18.22 12.81 -11.23
N ARG A 24 17.09 12.15 -11.43
CA ARG A 24 15.86 12.75 -11.95
C ARG A 24 14.99 13.37 -10.87
N GLY A 25 15.39 13.27 -9.60
CA GLY A 25 14.62 13.75 -8.47
C GLY A 25 13.28 13.03 -8.31
N SER A 26 13.22 11.76 -8.67
CA SER A 26 12.00 10.95 -8.62
C SER A 26 11.44 10.88 -7.19
N ALA A 27 10.13 11.03 -7.09
CA ALA A 27 9.36 10.92 -5.85
C ALA A 27 7.91 10.58 -6.17
N ILE A 28 7.14 10.25 -5.17
CA ILE A 28 5.67 10.22 -5.23
C ILE A 28 5.14 11.00 -4.03
N ASP A 29 4.32 12.00 -4.31
CA ASP A 29 3.71 12.84 -3.28
C ASP A 29 2.64 12.08 -2.49
N PRO A 30 2.32 12.51 -1.25
CA PRO A 30 1.30 11.87 -0.44
C PRO A 30 -0.07 11.84 -1.14
N HIS A 31 -0.60 10.65 -1.40
CA HIS A 31 -1.87 10.46 -2.08
C HIS A 31 -2.61 9.21 -1.57
N LEU A 32 -3.89 9.16 -1.89
CA LEU A 32 -4.71 7.95 -1.84
C LEU A 32 -4.95 7.47 -3.27
N ASP A 33 -4.85 6.19 -3.52
CA ASP A 33 -5.31 5.64 -4.79
C ASP A 33 -6.84 5.75 -4.89
N ASP A 34 -7.35 5.92 -6.11
CA ASP A 34 -8.78 6.02 -6.38
C ASP A 34 -9.53 4.80 -5.85
N ALA A 35 -10.42 5.00 -4.86
CA ALA A 35 -11.20 3.94 -4.24
C ALA A 35 -12.45 3.56 -5.04
N TRP A 36 -12.87 4.38 -6.02
CA TRP A 36 -13.93 4.00 -6.93
C TRP A 36 -13.46 2.93 -7.92
N LEU A 37 -12.25 3.08 -8.45
CA LEU A 37 -11.69 2.16 -9.44
C LEU A 37 -10.97 0.96 -8.79
N TRP A 38 -10.12 1.23 -7.79
CA TRP A 38 -9.24 0.22 -7.20
C TRP A 38 -9.83 -0.38 -5.93
N GLY A 39 -9.68 -1.68 -5.81
CA GLY A 39 -10.23 -2.48 -4.72
C GLY A 39 -9.52 -2.33 -3.39
N GLU A 40 -9.77 -3.29 -2.53
CA GLU A 40 -9.35 -3.28 -1.13
C GLU A 40 -7.84 -3.44 -0.96
N ARG A 41 -7.17 -4.14 -1.88
CA ARG A 41 -5.76 -4.46 -1.75
C ARG A 41 -4.92 -3.72 -2.79
N LEU A 42 -3.98 -2.92 -2.31
CA LEU A 42 -2.90 -2.36 -3.12
C LEU A 42 -1.64 -3.15 -2.83
N VAL A 43 -1.10 -3.81 -3.83
CA VAL A 43 0.06 -4.69 -3.68
C VAL A 43 1.26 -4.05 -4.37
N SER A 44 2.37 -3.95 -3.68
CA SER A 44 3.61 -3.37 -4.22
C SER A 44 4.79 -4.29 -3.95
N LEU A 45 5.52 -4.65 -5.00
CA LEU A 45 6.74 -5.43 -4.94
C LEU A 45 7.94 -4.51 -5.12
N ASN A 46 8.72 -4.30 -4.07
CA ASN A 46 9.93 -3.50 -4.11
C ASN A 46 11.12 -4.37 -4.57
N LEU A 47 11.75 -4.04 -5.69
CA LEU A 47 12.65 -4.97 -6.37
C LEU A 47 14.14 -4.67 -6.20
N LEU A 48 14.58 -3.49 -6.59
CA LEU A 48 16.01 -3.24 -6.87
C LEU A 48 16.78 -2.72 -5.66
N SER A 49 16.29 -1.66 -5.00
CA SER A 49 16.95 -1.05 -3.84
C SER A 49 15.94 -0.81 -2.71
N PRO A 50 16.40 -0.69 -1.45
CA PRO A 50 15.52 -0.34 -0.35
C PRO A 50 15.00 1.09 -0.47
N THR A 51 13.90 1.37 0.22
CA THR A 51 13.34 2.72 0.41
C THR A 51 12.48 2.76 1.67
N VAL A 52 11.84 3.89 1.91
CA VAL A 52 10.84 4.05 2.98
C VAL A 52 9.54 4.55 2.36
N LEU A 53 8.45 3.86 2.67
CA LEU A 53 7.10 4.35 2.43
C LEU A 53 6.69 5.22 3.61
N SER A 54 6.36 6.48 3.35
CA SER A 54 5.81 7.40 4.34
C SER A 54 4.29 7.37 4.28
N MET A 55 3.65 7.21 5.43
CA MET A 55 2.19 7.25 5.53
C MET A 55 1.76 8.38 6.45
N SER A 56 0.83 9.21 5.98
CA SER A 56 0.31 10.37 6.69
C SER A 56 -1.22 10.42 6.64
N ARG A 57 -1.83 11.10 7.62
CA ARG A 57 -3.28 11.25 7.69
C ARG A 57 -3.66 12.70 7.98
N GLU A 58 -4.40 13.31 7.07
CA GLU A 58 -4.87 14.69 7.17
C GLU A 58 -6.26 14.84 7.83
N ALA A 59 -6.76 13.79 8.47
CA ALA A 59 -8.05 13.84 9.15
C ALA A 59 -8.00 14.72 10.40
N PRO A 60 -9.06 15.46 10.74
CA PRO A 60 -9.17 16.10 12.04
C PRO A 60 -9.22 15.05 13.14
N GLY A 61 -8.71 15.40 14.33
CA GLY A 61 -8.71 14.52 15.50
C GLY A 61 -7.32 14.04 15.89
N SER A 62 -7.29 13.13 16.85
CA SER A 62 -6.06 12.61 17.45
C SER A 62 -5.95 11.10 17.31
N LEU A 63 -4.73 10.62 17.29
CA LEU A 63 -4.37 9.21 17.34
C LEU A 63 -3.81 8.91 18.73
N LEU A 64 -4.12 7.75 19.23
CA LEU A 64 -3.51 7.21 20.44
C LEU A 64 -2.30 6.36 20.03
N LEU A 65 -1.10 6.90 20.27
CA LEU A 65 0.13 6.15 20.06
C LEU A 65 0.41 5.32 21.32
N CYS A 66 0.35 4.01 21.18
CA CYS A 66 0.75 3.08 22.22
C CYS A 66 2.25 2.81 22.07
N LEU A 67 3.04 3.24 23.06
CA LEU A 67 4.47 2.99 23.09
C LEU A 67 4.70 1.61 23.71
N ALA A 68 4.69 0.57 22.91
CA ALA A 68 5.06 -0.76 23.40
C ALA A 68 6.57 -0.85 23.62
N PRO A 69 7.03 -1.40 24.75
CA PRO A 69 8.44 -1.74 24.91
C PRO A 69 8.88 -2.73 23.82
N SER A 70 10.14 -2.67 23.48
CA SER A 70 10.76 -3.61 22.51
C SER A 70 10.51 -5.06 22.98
N GLY A 71 9.68 -5.79 22.24
CA GLY A 71 9.24 -7.15 22.61
C GLY A 71 7.79 -7.47 22.28
N PHE A 72 7.19 -6.75 21.33
CA PHE A 72 5.87 -7.08 20.79
C PHE A 72 5.84 -8.52 20.23
N PRO A 73 4.88 -9.39 20.60
CA PRO A 73 3.46 -9.18 20.90
C PRO A 73 2.98 -9.63 22.30
N GLU A 74 3.86 -10.02 23.19
CA GLU A 74 3.45 -10.62 24.49
C GLU A 74 2.86 -9.62 25.50
N ALA A 75 3.23 -8.35 25.43
CA ALA A 75 2.77 -7.33 26.38
C ALA A 75 1.27 -6.97 26.29
N LEU A 76 0.59 -7.35 25.20
CA LEU A 76 -0.87 -7.12 25.04
C LEU A 76 -1.72 -8.21 25.72
N VAL A 77 -1.14 -9.32 26.12
CA VAL A 77 -1.87 -10.49 26.68
C VAL A 77 -2.13 -10.34 28.17
N GLU A 78 -1.39 -9.50 28.89
CA GLU A 78 -1.46 -9.42 30.36
C GLU A 78 -2.19 -8.19 30.93
N GLY A 79 -2.93 -7.43 30.10
CA GLY A 79 -3.73 -6.29 30.60
C GLY A 79 -2.91 -5.10 31.14
N VAL A 80 -1.61 -5.07 30.90
CA VAL A 80 -0.76 -3.92 31.20
C VAL A 80 -0.99 -2.85 30.13
N MET A 81 -1.63 -1.76 30.51
CA MET A 81 -1.79 -0.60 29.64
C MET A 81 -0.42 -0.05 29.29
N ALA A 82 0.01 -0.24 28.03
CA ALA A 82 1.20 0.41 27.52
C ALA A 82 1.04 1.94 27.64
N PRO A 83 2.11 2.68 28.00
CA PRO A 83 2.04 4.13 28.03
C PRO A 83 1.58 4.65 26.66
N SER A 84 0.51 5.40 26.65
CA SER A 84 -0.10 5.94 25.45
C SER A 84 -0.02 7.47 25.44
N ARG A 85 0.19 8.03 24.26
CA ARG A 85 0.21 9.48 24.03
C ARG A 85 -0.78 9.83 22.94
N SER A 86 -1.65 10.80 23.20
CA SER A 86 -2.50 11.39 22.17
C SER A 86 -1.70 12.40 21.34
N VAL A 87 -1.74 12.28 20.04
CA VAL A 87 -1.10 13.20 19.07
C VAL A 87 -2.08 13.54 17.98
N LEU A 88 -2.00 14.74 17.41
CA LEU A 88 -2.85 15.11 16.28
C LEU A 88 -2.53 14.23 15.06
N CYS A 89 -3.57 13.82 14.32
CA CYS A 89 -3.39 12.98 13.12
C CYS A 89 -2.38 13.57 12.14
N GLN A 90 -2.46 14.89 11.93
CA GLN A 90 -1.58 15.62 10.99
C GLN A 90 -0.12 15.78 11.46
N GLU A 91 0.18 15.47 12.72
CA GLU A 91 1.55 15.47 13.26
C GLU A 91 2.23 14.10 13.16
N VAL A 92 1.50 13.09 12.66
CA VAL A 92 2.00 11.73 12.59
C VAL A 92 2.37 11.36 11.15
N GLU A 93 3.62 11.01 10.96
CA GLU A 93 4.10 10.31 9.77
C GLU A 93 4.62 8.94 10.18
N VAL A 94 4.08 7.88 9.59
CA VAL A 94 4.54 6.51 9.82
C VAL A 94 5.50 6.14 8.71
N ALA A 95 6.74 5.84 9.08
CA ALA A 95 7.79 5.39 8.17
C ALA A 95 7.86 3.86 8.13
N ILE A 96 7.59 3.28 6.97
CA ILE A 96 7.61 1.83 6.74
C ILE A 96 8.84 1.49 5.89
N PRO A 97 9.87 0.85 6.46
CA PRO A 97 11.01 0.39 5.68
C PRO A 97 10.57 -0.65 4.65
N LEU A 98 10.96 -0.45 3.40
CA LEU A 98 10.76 -1.38 2.30
C LEU A 98 12.12 -1.94 1.87
N PRO A 99 12.56 -3.06 2.40
CA PRO A 99 13.78 -3.72 1.95
C PRO A 99 13.70 -4.11 0.48
N ARG A 100 14.86 -4.36 -0.12
CA ARG A 100 14.92 -4.96 -1.44
C ARG A 100 14.18 -6.32 -1.45
N ARG A 101 13.35 -6.56 -2.46
CA ARG A 101 12.51 -7.77 -2.63
C ARG A 101 11.46 -7.93 -1.53
N SER A 102 10.98 -6.84 -0.97
CA SER A 102 9.84 -6.86 -0.05
C SER A 102 8.52 -6.74 -0.80
N LEU A 103 7.51 -7.41 -0.26
CA LEU A 103 6.12 -7.30 -0.70
C LEU A 103 5.36 -6.48 0.34
N LEU A 104 4.67 -5.45 -0.11
CA LEU A 104 3.78 -4.61 0.69
C LEU A 104 2.34 -4.84 0.23
N VAL A 105 1.43 -4.99 1.18
CA VAL A 105 -0.02 -4.99 0.91
C VAL A 105 -0.67 -3.95 1.81
N LEU A 106 -1.30 -2.95 1.21
CA LEU A 106 -2.10 -1.95 1.91
C LEU A 106 -3.58 -2.34 1.83
N THR A 107 -4.25 -2.40 2.99
CA THR A 107 -5.67 -2.75 3.14
C THR A 107 -6.32 -1.92 4.23
N GLY A 108 -7.65 -1.92 4.31
CA GLY A 108 -8.41 -1.30 5.39
C GLY A 108 -8.06 0.16 5.61
N ALA A 109 -7.86 0.55 6.86
CA ALA A 109 -7.54 1.94 7.21
C ALA A 109 -6.27 2.44 6.51
N ALA A 110 -5.24 1.61 6.39
CA ALA A 110 -4.00 1.98 5.69
C ALA A 110 -4.25 2.30 4.22
N ARG A 111 -5.18 1.58 3.56
CA ARG A 111 -5.57 1.80 2.16
C ARG A 111 -6.46 3.03 2.00
N HIS A 112 -7.43 3.23 2.90
CA HIS A 112 -8.52 4.17 2.68
C HIS A 112 -8.42 5.47 3.45
N GLN A 113 -7.60 5.53 4.51
CA GLN A 113 -7.53 6.68 5.41
C GLN A 113 -6.13 7.29 5.51
N TRP A 114 -5.11 6.58 5.06
CA TRP A 114 -3.72 7.03 5.11
C TRP A 114 -3.17 7.28 3.72
N LYS A 115 -2.75 8.51 3.45
CA LYS A 115 -1.98 8.83 2.26
C LYS A 115 -0.64 8.13 2.34
N HIS A 116 -0.15 7.67 1.20
CA HIS A 116 1.18 7.08 1.09
C HIS A 116 2.05 7.84 0.11
N ALA A 117 3.35 7.86 0.38
CA ALA A 117 4.35 8.61 -0.37
C ALA A 117 5.68 7.89 -0.42
N ILE A 118 6.49 8.18 -1.45
CA ILE A 118 7.92 7.89 -1.46
C ILE A 118 8.64 9.22 -1.61
N HIS A 119 9.17 9.74 -0.52
CA HIS A 119 9.89 11.00 -0.54
C HIS A 119 11.25 10.88 -1.21
N ARG A 120 11.66 11.94 -1.91
CA ARG A 120 12.97 12.00 -2.59
C ARG A 120 14.13 11.65 -1.65
N ARG A 121 14.09 12.08 -0.39
CA ARG A 121 15.10 11.79 0.63
C ARG A 121 15.31 10.30 0.91
N HIS A 122 14.38 9.44 0.51
CA HIS A 122 14.44 7.98 0.71
C HIS A 122 14.80 7.22 -0.57
N ILE A 123 15.18 7.93 -1.64
CA ILE A 123 15.63 7.33 -2.90
C ILE A 123 17.12 7.61 -3.04
N GLU A 124 17.93 6.79 -2.37
CA GLU A 124 19.41 6.91 -2.36
C GLU A 124 20.05 6.27 -3.59
N ALA A 125 19.39 5.27 -4.18
CA ALA A 125 19.82 4.58 -5.38
C ALA A 125 18.61 4.31 -6.28
N ARG A 126 18.88 3.95 -7.54
CA ARG A 126 17.82 3.58 -8.49
C ARG A 126 16.93 2.50 -7.89
N ARG A 127 15.65 2.79 -7.76
CA ARG A 127 14.63 1.91 -7.22
C ARG A 127 13.64 1.52 -8.31
N VAL A 128 13.37 0.24 -8.40
CA VAL A 128 12.30 -0.28 -9.28
C VAL A 128 11.27 -0.99 -8.42
N CYS A 129 10.01 -0.74 -8.66
CA CYS A 129 8.92 -1.51 -8.06
C CYS A 129 7.84 -1.81 -9.08
N ALA A 130 7.10 -2.88 -8.81
CA ALA A 130 5.87 -3.21 -9.53
C ALA A 130 4.70 -3.08 -8.55
N THR A 131 3.67 -2.31 -8.93
CA THR A 131 2.42 -2.21 -8.19
C THR A 131 1.34 -2.97 -8.93
N PHE A 132 0.44 -3.61 -8.17
CA PHE A 132 -0.66 -4.38 -8.70
C PHE A 132 -1.95 -3.94 -8.04
N ARG A 133 -2.99 -3.75 -8.84
CA ARG A 133 -4.29 -3.29 -8.39
C ARG A 133 -5.41 -4.19 -8.89
N GLU A 134 -6.32 -4.55 -8.01
CA GLU A 134 -7.57 -5.24 -8.34
C GLU A 134 -8.72 -4.22 -8.48
N LEU A 135 -9.77 -4.60 -9.18
CA LEU A 135 -10.95 -3.76 -9.33
C LEU A 135 -11.77 -3.67 -8.03
N SER A 136 -12.38 -2.52 -7.81
CA SER A 136 -13.30 -2.29 -6.69
C SER A 136 -14.59 -3.10 -6.83
N ALA A 137 -15.42 -3.09 -5.78
CA ALA A 137 -16.74 -3.73 -5.78
C ALA A 137 -17.66 -3.22 -6.89
N GLU A 138 -17.49 -1.97 -7.36
CA GLU A 138 -18.24 -1.37 -8.45
C GLU A 138 -18.15 -2.18 -9.76
N PHE A 139 -16.98 -2.80 -10.00
CA PHE A 139 -16.66 -3.56 -11.22
C PHE A 139 -16.72 -5.08 -11.04
N ARG A 140 -17.03 -5.56 -9.84
CA ARG A 140 -17.17 -6.99 -9.55
C ARG A 140 -18.59 -7.48 -9.84
N PRO A 141 -18.83 -8.81 -9.86
CA PRO A 141 -20.20 -9.34 -9.98
C PRO A 141 -21.15 -8.72 -8.96
N GLY A 142 -22.26 -8.16 -9.45
CA GLY A 142 -23.23 -7.40 -8.65
C GLY A 142 -22.97 -5.90 -8.55
N GLY A 143 -21.81 -5.41 -8.99
CA GLY A 143 -21.52 -3.99 -9.11
C GLY A 143 -22.17 -3.36 -10.35
N ARG A 144 -22.30 -2.03 -10.36
CA ARG A 144 -22.96 -1.30 -11.46
C ARG A 144 -22.17 -1.39 -12.77
N GLN A 145 -20.84 -1.54 -12.70
CA GLN A 145 -19.92 -1.62 -13.83
C GLN A 145 -19.41 -3.05 -14.07
N GLN A 146 -20.18 -4.08 -13.67
CA GLN A 146 -19.71 -5.46 -13.73
C GLN A 146 -19.30 -5.92 -15.14
N GLU A 147 -20.01 -5.46 -16.18
CA GLU A 147 -19.71 -5.82 -17.58
C GLU A 147 -18.34 -5.27 -18.00
N LEU A 148 -18.09 -3.99 -17.70
CA LEU A 148 -16.79 -3.38 -17.92
C LEU A 148 -15.69 -4.08 -17.10
N GLY A 149 -16.00 -4.43 -15.84
CA GLY A 149 -15.08 -5.15 -14.97
C GLY A 149 -14.69 -6.52 -15.51
N GLN A 150 -15.64 -7.27 -16.08
CA GLN A 150 -15.37 -8.55 -16.73
C GLN A 150 -14.48 -8.38 -17.96
N GLU A 151 -14.73 -7.36 -18.77
CA GLU A 151 -13.90 -7.06 -19.94
C GLU A 151 -12.46 -6.68 -19.55
N LEU A 152 -12.29 -5.81 -18.55
CA LEU A 152 -10.97 -5.43 -18.05
C LEU A 152 -10.21 -6.64 -17.49
N LEU A 153 -10.88 -7.52 -16.77
CA LEU A 153 -10.29 -8.75 -16.26
C LEU A 153 -9.90 -9.69 -17.40
N ARG A 154 -10.75 -9.84 -18.42
CA ARG A 154 -10.45 -10.64 -19.61
C ARG A 154 -9.22 -10.12 -20.33
N ILE A 155 -9.10 -8.80 -20.49
CA ILE A 155 -7.93 -8.17 -21.11
C ILE A 155 -6.68 -8.45 -20.27
N SER A 156 -6.73 -8.25 -18.95
CA SER A 156 -5.58 -8.50 -18.08
C SER A 156 -5.11 -9.94 -18.12
N LEU A 157 -6.02 -10.90 -18.16
CA LEU A 157 -5.71 -12.34 -18.23
C LEU A 157 -5.19 -12.76 -19.62
N SER A 158 -5.48 -12.01 -20.67
CA SER A 158 -4.96 -12.27 -22.01
C SER A 158 -3.59 -11.65 -22.29
N PHE A 159 -3.07 -10.84 -21.35
CA PHE A 159 -1.78 -10.17 -21.53
C PHE A 159 -0.62 -11.17 -21.56
N GLN A 160 0.14 -11.15 -22.64
CA GLN A 160 1.26 -12.09 -22.89
C GLN A 160 2.65 -11.48 -22.62
N GLY A 161 2.72 -10.41 -21.86
CA GLY A 161 4.00 -9.87 -21.37
C GLY A 161 4.86 -9.16 -22.40
N ARG A 162 4.30 -8.68 -23.53
CA ARG A 162 5.01 -7.79 -24.43
C ARG A 162 4.70 -6.34 -24.05
N PRO A 163 5.66 -5.59 -23.50
CA PRO A 163 5.48 -4.15 -23.31
C PRO A 163 5.33 -3.49 -24.67
N MET A 164 4.39 -2.56 -24.79
CA MET A 164 4.33 -1.65 -25.92
C MET A 164 5.45 -0.62 -25.82
#